data_3daec6b325e8c4ff5b33ec1abea64a33
#
_entry.id   3daec6b325e8c4ff5b33ec1abea64a33
#
_cell.length_a   1.000
_cell.length_b   1.000
_cell.length_c   1.000
_cell.angle_alpha   90.00
_cell.angle_beta   90.00
_cell.angle_gamma   90.00
#
_symmetry.space_group_name_H-M   'P 1'
#
loop_
_entity.id
_entity.type
_entity.pdbx_description
1 polymer ?
#
loop_
_entity_poly.entity_id
_entity_poly.type
_entity_poly.pdbx_seq_one_letter_code
_entity_poly.pdbx_strand_id
1 'polypeptide(L)' 'SLDRRAPEGWAFAEIEQDIRDTAAFCPAIRTVDGFRFTRLRHGVEVRFTAHLHTDETLEVRTNVGE' A
#
# COMPACT_ATOMS: atom_id res chain seq x y z
N SER A 1 14.53 1.62 -19.68
CA SER A 1 14.31 1.79 -19.38
C SER A 1 14.12 1.91 -19.12
N LEU A 2 14.03 1.99 -19.20
CA LEU A 2 13.71 2.16 -18.86
C LEU A 2 13.62 2.39 -18.17
N ASP A 3 13.57 2.62 -17.97
CA ASP A 3 13.50 2.90 -17.23
C ASP A 3 13.22 2.87 -16.46
N ARG A 4 13.39 2.77 -16.24
CA ARG A 4 13.45 2.74 -15.30
C ARG A 4 13.17 3.77 -14.54
N ARG A 5 12.91 4.50 -14.87
CA ARG A 5 12.55 5.47 -14.32
C ARG A 5 11.19 5.57 -14.41
N ALA A 6 10.43 4.70 -13.88
CA ALA A 6 9.00 4.78 -13.85
C ALA A 6 8.60 6.06 -13.15
N PRO A 7 7.52 6.71 -13.59
CA PRO A 7 6.96 7.84 -12.86
C PRO A 7 6.59 7.43 -11.46
N GLU A 8 6.63 8.39 -10.55
CA GLU A 8 6.29 8.10 -9.17
C GLU A 8 4.90 7.52 -9.03
N GLY A 9 3.95 8.04 -9.81
CA GLY A 9 2.60 7.53 -9.74
C GLY A 9 2.52 6.07 -10.13
N TRP A 10 3.33 5.69 -11.10
CA TRP A 10 3.37 4.30 -11.50
C TRP A 10 3.87 3.42 -10.35
N ALA A 11 4.94 3.84 -9.67
CA ALA A 11 5.47 3.07 -8.57
C ALA A 11 4.47 2.95 -7.43
N PHE A 12 3.77 4.05 -7.13
CA PHE A 12 2.78 4.02 -6.07
C PHE A 12 1.64 3.07 -6.42
N ALA A 13 1.22 3.07 -7.68
CA ALA A 13 0.14 2.18 -8.10
C ALA A 13 0.56 0.73 -7.95
N GLU A 14 1.81 0.42 -8.22
CA GLU A 14 2.29 -0.93 -8.06
C GLU A 14 2.32 -1.34 -6.59
N ILE A 15 2.77 -0.45 -5.74
CA ILE A 15 2.80 -0.74 -4.31
C ILE A 15 1.38 -0.97 -3.81
N GLU A 16 0.47 -0.12 -4.23
CA GLU A 16 -0.92 -0.26 -3.82
C GLU A 16 -1.48 -1.61 -4.26
N GLN A 17 -1.20 -2.00 -5.50
CA GLN A 17 -1.71 -3.26 -6.00
C GLN A 17 -1.14 -4.44 -5.23
N ASP A 18 0.14 -4.37 -4.88
CA ASP A 18 0.76 -5.43 -4.10
C ASP A 18 0.09 -5.57 -2.74
N ILE A 19 -0.22 -4.44 -2.11
CA ILE A 19 -0.86 -4.48 -0.81
C ILE A 19 -2.27 -5.04 -0.93
N ARG A 20 -3.00 -4.63 -1.97
CA ARG A 20 -4.34 -5.15 -2.19
C ARG A 20 -4.32 -6.65 -2.43
N ASP A 21 -3.35 -7.11 -3.20
CA ASP A 21 -3.23 -8.54 -3.49
C ASP A 21 -2.92 -9.32 -2.21
N THR A 22 -2.02 -8.79 -1.41
CA THR A 22 -1.65 -9.45 -0.16
C THR A 22 -2.84 -9.49 0.80
N ALA A 23 -3.57 -8.38 0.89
CA ALA A 23 -4.72 -8.31 1.78
C ALA A 23 -5.80 -9.31 1.36
N ALA A 24 -5.88 -9.61 0.08
CA ALA A 24 -6.88 -10.56 -0.41
C ALA A 24 -6.66 -11.96 0.15
N PHE A 25 -5.44 -12.26 0.61
CA PHE A 25 -5.17 -13.55 1.21
C PHE A 25 -5.41 -13.57 2.71
N CYS A 26 -5.80 -12.45 3.28
CA CYS A 26 -6.01 -12.34 4.71
C CYS A 26 -7.49 -12.41 5.00
N PRO A 27 -7.99 -13.52 5.56
CA PRO A 27 -9.44 -13.68 5.71
C PRO A 27 -10.08 -12.65 6.63
N ALA A 28 -9.31 -12.03 7.50
CA ALA A 28 -9.86 -11.04 8.41
C ALA A 28 -10.15 -9.72 7.73
N ILE A 29 -9.52 -9.45 6.58
CA ILE A 29 -9.62 -8.16 5.92
C ILE A 29 -10.66 -8.23 4.81
N ARG A 30 -11.65 -7.32 4.88
CA ARG A 30 -12.65 -7.23 3.84
C ARG A 30 -12.15 -6.40 2.67
N THR A 31 -11.54 -5.25 2.96
CA THR A 31 -11.02 -4.38 1.90
C THR A 31 -10.01 -3.41 2.50
N VAL A 32 -9.24 -2.79 1.64
CA VAL A 32 -8.29 -1.75 2.05
C VAL A 32 -8.49 -0.54 1.17
N ASP A 33 -8.32 0.66 1.74
CA ASP A 33 -8.44 1.88 0.98
C ASP A 33 -7.72 3.00 1.72
N GLY A 34 -7.90 4.22 1.24
CA GLY A 34 -7.33 5.39 1.89
C GLY A 34 -5.82 5.43 1.80
N PHE A 35 -5.28 4.93 0.71
CA PHE A 35 -3.83 4.87 0.56
C PHE A 35 -3.21 6.25 0.50
N ARG A 36 -2.11 6.42 1.21
CA ARG A 36 -1.30 7.64 1.18
C ARG A 36 0.15 7.25 1.12
N PHE A 37 0.90 7.95 0.29
CA PHE A 37 2.29 7.64 0.05
C PHE A 37 3.15 8.85 0.39
N THR A 38 4.21 8.63 1.16
CA THR A 38 5.16 9.68 1.50
C THR A 38 6.54 9.23 1.10
N ARG A 39 7.20 10.03 0.28
CA ARG A 39 8.54 9.68 -0.14
C ARG A 39 9.50 9.87 1.00
N LEU A 40 10.35 8.88 1.18
CA LEU A 40 11.41 8.94 2.15
C LEU A 40 12.72 8.98 1.40
N ARG A 41 13.80 9.20 2.14
CA ARG A 41 15.09 9.25 1.53
C ARG A 41 15.43 7.96 0.81
N HIS A 42 15.10 6.82 1.39
CA HIS A 42 15.46 5.52 0.83
C HIS A 42 14.26 4.65 0.59
N GLY A 43 13.11 5.23 0.37
CA GLY A 43 11.93 4.41 0.13
C GLY A 43 10.67 5.21 0.17
N VAL A 44 9.59 4.53 0.49
CA VAL A 44 8.27 5.15 0.53
C VAL A 44 7.55 4.65 1.77
N GLU A 45 6.95 5.57 2.50
CA GLU A 45 6.05 5.21 3.58
C GLU A 45 4.64 5.12 3.00
N VAL A 46 3.97 4.03 3.29
CA VAL A 46 2.62 3.80 2.80
C VAL A 46 1.70 3.72 3.99
N ARG A 47 0.61 4.47 3.95
CA ARG A 47 -0.42 4.38 4.97
C ARG A 47 -1.73 4.06 4.30
N PHE A 48 -2.52 3.24 4.94
CA PHE A 48 -3.83 2.89 4.41
C PHE A 48 -4.72 2.41 5.54
N THR A 49 -5.99 2.26 5.23
CA THR A 49 -6.97 1.77 6.19
C THR A 49 -7.41 0.38 5.77
N ALA A 50 -7.35 -0.56 6.69
CA ALA A 50 -7.88 -1.90 6.47
C ALA A 50 -9.24 -1.99 7.14
N HIS A 51 -10.23 -2.46 6.37
CA HIS A 51 -11.59 -2.65 6.87
C HIS A 51 -11.79 -4.12 7.13
N LEU A 52 -12.10 -4.46 8.35
CA LEU A 52 -12.24 -5.85 8.76
C LEU A 52 -13.69 -6.31 8.60
N HIS A 53 -13.87 -7.61 8.55
CA HIS A 53 -15.23 -8.17 8.45
C HIS A 53 -16.06 -7.91 9.69
N THR A 54 -15.40 -7.52 10.79
CA THR A 54 -16.12 -7.17 12.04
C THR A 54 -16.59 -5.73 12.02
N ASP A 55 -16.39 -5.01 10.90
CA ASP A 55 -16.70 -3.59 10.79
C ASP A 55 -15.72 -2.68 11.51
N GLU A 56 -14.68 -3.26 12.07
CA GLU A 56 -13.59 -2.46 12.63
C GLU A 56 -12.67 -2.02 11.54
N THR A 57 -11.93 -0.94 11.81
CA THR A 57 -10.92 -0.47 10.87
C THR A 57 -9.59 -0.38 11.57
N LEU A 58 -8.53 -0.56 10.81
CA LEU A 58 -7.17 -0.45 11.30
C LEU A 58 -6.41 0.51 10.42
N GLU A 59 -5.68 1.42 11.05
CA GLU A 59 -4.76 2.27 10.32
C GLU A 59 -3.44 1.53 10.25
N VAL A 60 -2.95 1.33 9.03
CA VAL A 60 -1.72 0.59 8.81
C VAL A 60 -0.68 1.51 8.21
N ARG A 61 0.54 1.38 8.70
CA ARG A 61 1.66 2.14 8.17
C ARG A 61 2.82 1.18 7.95
N THR A 62 3.39 1.22 6.76
CA THR A 62 4.50 0.34 6.43
C THR A 62 5.46 1.09 5.53
N ASN A 63 6.70 0.62 5.48
CA ASN A 63 7.70 1.21 4.61
C ASN A 63 8.07 0.23 3.54
N VAL A 64 8.28 0.74 2.34
CA VAL A 64 8.67 -0.05 1.18
C VAL A 64 9.98 0.51 0.65
N GLY A 65 10.88 -0.37 0.28
CA GLY A 65 12.19 0.04 -0.17
C GLY A 65 13.13 0.13 0.99
N GLU A 66 14.13 0.51 1.06
CA GLU A 66 14.88 0.44 2.10
C GLU A 66 15.58 0.97 2.38
#